data_e78c509193a46f1acec3e85144801e7b
#
_entry.id   e78c509193a46f1acec3e85144801e7b
#
_cell.length_a   1.000
_cell.length_b   1.000
_cell.length_c   1.000
_cell.angle_alpha   90.00
_cell.angle_beta   90.00
_cell.angle_gamma   90.00
#
_symmetry.space_group_name_H-M   'P 1'
#
loop_
_entity.id
_entity.type
_entity.pdbx_description
1 polymer ?
#
loop_
_entity_poly.entity_id
_entity_poly.type
_entity_poly.pdbx_seq_one_letter_code
_entity_poly.pdbx_strand_id
1 'polypeptide(L)'
;MTETEGRLGTHFLEVVAQELNRIKVRAEKAIAQLADDRRLHVKLDAESNSIAIVMMHLSGNMLSRWTDFLTADGEKPSRNRNAEFEAPETMTRAELMTAWERGWACLFGALDALTPADLTATVRIRGEQFSAMEAIVRQFDHYASHIGQIVFLAKHLEWERWQSLSVPRRRQ
;
A
#
# COMPACT_ATOMS: atom_id res chain seq x y z
N MET A 1 2.84 10.15 -29.74
CA MET A 1 3.70 10.45 -28.55
C MET A 1 5.05 10.90 -29.07
N THR A 2 5.50 12.07 -28.68
CA THR A 2 6.85 12.56 -29.01
C THR A 2 7.92 11.83 -28.17
N GLU A 3 9.18 11.89 -28.60
CA GLU A 3 10.30 11.29 -27.85
C GLU A 3 10.39 11.87 -26.40
N THR A 4 10.14 13.15 -26.25
CA THR A 4 10.15 13.83 -24.95
C THR A 4 9.05 13.33 -24.03
N GLU A 5 7.83 13.17 -24.55
CA GLU A 5 6.68 12.59 -23.80
C GLU A 5 6.96 11.16 -23.37
N GLY A 6 7.55 10.35 -24.25
CA GLY A 6 7.94 8.98 -23.95
C GLY A 6 8.96 8.91 -22.81
N ARG A 7 9.98 9.76 -22.83
CA ARG A 7 11.00 9.83 -21.76
C ARG A 7 10.40 10.28 -20.43
N LEU A 8 9.51 11.28 -20.44
CA LEU A 8 8.83 11.74 -19.23
C LEU A 8 7.95 10.64 -18.63
N GLY A 9 7.17 9.94 -19.47
CA GLY A 9 6.33 8.83 -19.02
C GLY A 9 7.14 7.68 -18.42
N THR A 10 8.26 7.30 -19.05
CA THR A 10 9.18 6.29 -18.49
C THR A 10 9.69 6.73 -17.12
N HIS A 11 10.17 7.96 -17.01
CA HIS A 11 10.69 8.50 -15.75
C HIS A 11 9.61 8.55 -14.66
N PHE A 12 8.36 8.91 -15.00
CA PHE A 12 7.24 8.86 -14.05
C PHE A 12 7.01 7.45 -13.49
N LEU A 13 6.97 6.42 -14.36
CA LEU A 13 6.77 5.02 -13.93
C LEU A 13 7.91 4.54 -13.03
N GLU A 14 9.16 4.87 -13.37
CA GLU A 14 10.32 4.54 -12.54
C GLU A 14 10.25 5.20 -11.16
N VAL A 15 9.95 6.49 -11.11
CA VAL A 15 9.88 7.26 -9.85
C VAL A 15 8.76 6.72 -8.97
N VAL A 16 7.58 6.49 -9.52
CA VAL A 16 6.43 6.01 -8.72
C VAL A 16 6.67 4.60 -8.19
N ALA A 17 7.28 3.70 -8.98
CA ALA A 17 7.63 2.36 -8.54
C ALA A 17 8.68 2.40 -7.40
N GLN A 18 9.70 3.25 -7.52
CA GLN A 18 10.71 3.45 -6.48
C GLN A 18 10.09 3.98 -5.18
N GLU A 19 9.21 4.98 -5.25
CA GLU A 19 8.57 5.55 -4.05
C GLU A 19 7.60 4.56 -3.40
N LEU A 20 6.85 3.78 -4.18
CA LEU A 20 6.00 2.69 -3.68
C LEU A 20 6.83 1.62 -2.95
N ASN A 21 7.96 1.21 -3.53
CA ASN A 21 8.87 0.29 -2.86
C ASN A 21 9.46 0.89 -1.56
N ARG A 22 9.79 2.18 -1.56
CA ARG A 22 10.30 2.88 -0.38
C ARG A 22 9.30 2.89 0.77
N ILE A 23 8.00 3.15 0.48
CA ILE A 23 6.97 3.13 1.53
C ILE A 23 6.66 1.71 2.00
N LYS A 24 6.66 0.68 1.09
CA LYS A 24 6.56 -0.74 1.46
C LYS A 24 7.64 -1.13 2.47
N VAL A 25 8.90 -0.90 2.14
CA VAL A 25 10.05 -1.21 3.01
C VAL A 25 9.96 -0.47 4.35
N ARG A 26 9.43 0.77 4.36
CA ARG A 26 9.23 1.54 5.60
C ARG A 26 8.23 0.86 6.53
N ALA A 27 7.10 0.37 5.99
CA ALA A 27 6.13 -0.38 6.78
C ALA A 27 6.72 -1.68 7.32
N GLU A 28 7.42 -2.44 6.50
CA GLU A 28 8.07 -3.69 6.90
C GLU A 28 9.08 -3.50 8.03
N LYS A 29 9.90 -2.45 7.95
CA LYS A 29 10.83 -2.07 9.02
C LYS A 29 10.10 -1.67 10.31
N ALA A 30 8.91 -1.08 10.21
CA ALA A 30 8.10 -0.76 11.38
C ALA A 30 7.52 -2.04 12.00
N ILE A 31 6.92 -2.91 11.19
CA ILE A 31 6.35 -4.19 11.60
C ILE A 31 7.41 -5.10 12.23
N ALA A 32 8.61 -5.12 11.66
CA ALA A 32 9.73 -5.92 12.18
C ALA A 32 10.18 -5.52 13.60
N GLN A 33 9.87 -4.30 14.05
CA GLN A 33 10.18 -3.86 15.41
C GLN A 33 9.16 -4.31 16.46
N LEU A 34 7.98 -4.79 16.05
CA LEU A 34 6.96 -5.28 16.98
C LEU A 34 7.44 -6.53 17.72
N ALA A 35 7.32 -6.51 19.04
CA ALA A 35 7.83 -7.55 19.96
C ALA A 35 7.24 -8.92 19.72
N ASP A 36 5.95 -8.96 19.46
CA ASP A 36 5.17 -10.18 19.27
C ASP A 36 3.98 -9.93 18.33
N ASP A 37 3.33 -11.01 17.91
CA ASP A 37 2.24 -10.97 16.94
C ASP A 37 0.96 -10.32 17.49
N ARG A 38 0.73 -10.36 18.81
CA ARG A 38 -0.43 -9.72 19.44
C ARG A 38 -0.44 -8.21 19.20
N ARG A 39 0.73 -7.60 19.10
CA ARG A 39 0.87 -6.17 18.82
C ARG A 39 0.36 -5.76 17.43
N LEU A 40 0.29 -6.69 16.49
CA LEU A 40 -0.32 -6.46 15.17
C LEU A 40 -1.82 -6.18 15.28
N HIS A 41 -2.48 -6.71 16.30
CA HIS A 41 -3.94 -6.65 16.48
C HIS A 41 -4.40 -5.56 17.45
N VAL A 42 -3.47 -4.84 18.11
CA VAL A 42 -3.82 -3.79 19.07
C VAL A 42 -4.50 -2.62 18.35
N LYS A 43 -5.66 -2.24 18.85
CA LYS A 43 -6.38 -1.00 18.51
C LYS A 43 -6.17 0.02 19.62
N LEU A 44 -6.01 1.30 19.28
CA LEU A 44 -5.87 2.37 20.27
C LEU A 44 -7.22 2.72 20.93
N ASP A 45 -8.30 2.56 20.18
CA ASP A 45 -9.69 2.78 20.61
C ASP A 45 -10.64 1.99 19.69
N ALA A 46 -11.95 2.13 19.93
CA ALA A 46 -12.98 1.39 19.20
C ALA A 46 -13.05 1.73 17.69
N GLU A 47 -12.67 2.95 17.31
CA GLU A 47 -12.71 3.43 15.92
C GLU A 47 -11.40 3.23 15.19
N SER A 48 -10.31 2.94 15.91
CA SER A 48 -8.99 2.76 15.33
C SER A 48 -8.83 1.40 14.67
N ASN A 49 -8.12 1.37 13.54
CA ASN A 49 -7.70 0.13 12.91
C ASN A 49 -6.37 -0.35 13.50
N SER A 50 -6.24 -1.65 13.71
CA SER A 50 -4.96 -2.27 14.05
C SER A 50 -4.04 -2.35 12.82
N ILE A 51 -2.75 -2.62 13.05
CA ILE A 51 -1.79 -2.86 11.95
C ILE A 51 -2.26 -4.01 11.06
N ALA A 52 -2.76 -5.10 11.65
CA ALA A 52 -3.30 -6.25 10.92
C ALA A 52 -4.45 -5.85 9.98
N ILE A 53 -5.39 -5.06 10.47
CA ILE A 53 -6.50 -4.53 9.66
C ILE A 53 -5.98 -3.69 8.50
N VAL A 54 -5.05 -2.76 8.76
CA VAL A 54 -4.47 -1.91 7.71
C VAL A 54 -3.75 -2.76 6.66
N MET A 55 -2.99 -3.79 7.06
CA MET A 55 -2.32 -4.70 6.13
C MET A 55 -3.32 -5.45 5.25
N MET A 56 -4.39 -6.00 5.82
CA MET A 56 -5.42 -6.71 5.08
C MET A 56 -6.18 -5.79 4.13
N HIS A 57 -6.53 -4.57 4.59
CA HIS A 57 -7.16 -3.57 3.75
C HIS A 57 -6.29 -3.16 2.56
N LEU A 58 -5.00 -2.93 2.77
CA LEU A 58 -4.08 -2.60 1.68
C LEU A 58 -3.91 -3.76 0.70
N SER A 59 -3.77 -4.99 1.20
CA SER A 59 -3.68 -6.17 0.33
C SER A 59 -4.93 -6.34 -0.53
N GLY A 60 -6.13 -6.31 0.06
CA GLY A 60 -7.39 -6.42 -0.68
C GLY A 60 -7.58 -5.26 -1.68
N ASN A 61 -7.20 -4.05 -1.29
CA ASN A 61 -7.22 -2.89 -2.19
C ASN A 61 -6.28 -3.09 -3.37
N MET A 62 -5.03 -3.48 -3.16
CA MET A 62 -4.04 -3.70 -4.23
C MET A 62 -4.53 -4.77 -5.20
N LEU A 63 -4.99 -5.91 -4.72
CA LEU A 63 -5.54 -6.97 -5.57
C LEU A 63 -6.72 -6.48 -6.40
N SER A 64 -7.63 -5.69 -5.81
CA SER A 64 -8.77 -5.14 -6.53
C SER A 64 -8.35 -4.11 -7.58
N ARG A 65 -7.47 -3.16 -7.23
CA ARG A 65 -7.09 -2.03 -8.09
C ARG A 65 -6.19 -2.43 -9.24
N TRP A 66 -5.24 -3.35 -9.02
CA TRP A 66 -4.16 -3.62 -9.96
C TRP A 66 -4.37 -4.87 -10.82
N THR A 67 -5.28 -5.77 -10.46
CA THR A 67 -5.68 -6.86 -11.35
C THR A 67 -6.40 -6.27 -12.56
N ASP A 68 -5.95 -6.59 -13.76
CA ASP A 68 -6.49 -6.09 -15.03
C ASP A 68 -6.65 -4.56 -15.05
N PHE A 69 -5.62 -3.84 -14.58
CA PHE A 69 -5.63 -2.41 -14.29
C PHE A 69 -6.17 -1.54 -15.41
N LEU A 70 -5.77 -1.81 -16.67
CA LEU A 70 -6.19 -1.03 -17.82
C LEU A 70 -7.58 -1.41 -18.38
N THR A 71 -8.09 -2.59 -18.05
CA THR A 71 -9.23 -3.18 -18.78
C THR A 71 -10.46 -3.43 -17.91
N ALA A 72 -10.31 -3.52 -16.60
CA ALA A 72 -11.42 -3.78 -15.68
C ALA A 72 -11.59 -2.63 -14.68
N ASP A 73 -12.79 -2.52 -14.09
CA ASP A 73 -12.98 -1.58 -12.97
C ASP A 73 -12.09 -1.96 -11.79
N GLY A 74 -11.42 -0.98 -11.21
CA GLY A 74 -10.57 -1.17 -10.04
C GLY A 74 -11.32 -1.56 -8.76
N GLU A 75 -12.66 -1.50 -8.71
CA GLU A 75 -13.47 -2.12 -7.66
C GLU A 75 -14.03 -3.45 -8.18
N LYS A 76 -13.36 -4.54 -7.87
CA LYS A 76 -13.79 -5.86 -8.35
C LYS A 76 -15.03 -6.34 -7.59
N PRO A 77 -16.03 -6.95 -8.27
CA PRO A 77 -17.22 -7.49 -7.61
C PRO A 77 -16.92 -8.56 -6.56
N SER A 78 -15.79 -9.25 -6.70
CA SER A 78 -15.32 -10.28 -5.76
C SER A 78 -14.67 -9.72 -4.50
N ARG A 79 -14.40 -8.39 -4.44
CA ARG A 79 -13.80 -7.76 -3.27
C ARG A 79 -14.79 -7.65 -2.13
N ASN A 80 -14.52 -8.29 -1.01
CA ASN A 80 -15.25 -8.06 0.23
C ASN A 80 -14.52 -7.02 1.09
N ARG A 81 -14.78 -5.73 0.82
CA ARG A 81 -14.13 -4.63 1.54
C ARG A 81 -14.39 -4.68 3.04
N ASN A 82 -15.60 -5.07 3.47
CA ASN A 82 -15.93 -5.09 4.89
C ASN A 82 -15.10 -6.13 5.64
N ALA A 83 -14.91 -7.31 5.06
CA ALA A 83 -14.05 -8.35 5.64
C ALA A 83 -12.58 -7.91 5.82
N GLU A 84 -12.09 -6.94 5.05
CA GLU A 84 -10.75 -6.39 5.23
C GLU A 84 -10.59 -5.68 6.59
N PHE A 85 -11.67 -5.12 7.14
CA PHE A 85 -11.70 -4.43 8.43
C PHE A 85 -12.07 -5.36 9.61
N GLU A 86 -12.39 -6.60 9.32
CA GLU A 86 -12.72 -7.66 10.27
C GLU A 86 -11.60 -8.69 10.38
N ALA A 87 -10.34 -8.28 10.13
CA ALA A 87 -9.20 -9.20 10.18
C ALA A 87 -9.20 -10.00 11.49
N PRO A 88 -9.20 -11.35 11.43
CA PRO A 88 -9.24 -12.18 12.63
C PRO A 88 -8.05 -11.86 13.55
N GLU A 89 -8.31 -11.64 14.83
CA GLU A 89 -7.25 -11.40 15.84
C GLU A 89 -6.29 -12.61 15.99
N THR A 90 -6.66 -13.74 15.40
CA THR A 90 -5.86 -14.97 15.39
C THR A 90 -4.87 -15.06 14.23
N MET A 91 -4.90 -14.14 13.27
CA MET A 91 -3.94 -14.18 12.15
C MET A 91 -2.51 -13.97 12.67
N THR A 92 -1.64 -14.89 12.30
CA THR A 92 -0.21 -14.80 12.59
C THR A 92 0.46 -13.74 11.71
N ARG A 93 1.62 -13.26 12.14
CA ARG A 93 2.50 -12.39 11.33
C ARG A 93 2.77 -12.99 9.95
N ALA A 94 3.03 -14.29 9.88
CA ALA A 94 3.35 -14.98 8.63
C ALA A 94 2.17 -14.95 7.63
N GLU A 95 0.95 -15.14 8.11
CA GLU A 95 -0.26 -15.06 7.29
C GLU A 95 -0.51 -13.63 6.79
N LEU A 96 -0.35 -12.63 7.68
CA LEU A 96 -0.48 -11.22 7.32
C LEU A 96 0.58 -10.79 6.30
N MET A 97 1.84 -11.23 6.48
CA MET A 97 2.91 -10.94 5.52
C MET A 97 2.70 -11.65 4.19
N THR A 98 2.13 -12.86 4.17
CA THR A 98 1.76 -13.54 2.92
C THR A 98 0.71 -12.76 2.14
N ALA A 99 -0.33 -12.27 2.81
CA ALA A 99 -1.35 -11.42 2.17
C ALA A 99 -0.74 -10.08 1.69
N TRP A 100 0.12 -9.47 2.49
CA TRP A 100 0.85 -8.24 2.18
C TRP A 100 1.68 -8.38 0.92
N GLU A 101 2.55 -9.39 0.85
CA GLU A 101 3.40 -9.63 -0.32
C GLU A 101 2.61 -9.92 -1.58
N ARG A 102 1.50 -10.65 -1.47
CA ARG A 102 0.60 -10.90 -2.59
C ARG A 102 0.01 -9.60 -3.16
N GLY A 103 -0.41 -8.68 -2.30
CA GLY A 103 -0.92 -7.37 -2.72
C GLY A 103 0.13 -6.55 -3.46
N TRP A 104 1.31 -6.41 -2.88
CA TRP A 104 2.42 -5.68 -3.47
C TRP A 104 2.93 -6.31 -4.77
N ALA A 105 3.00 -7.63 -4.86
CA ALA A 105 3.38 -8.32 -6.10
C ALA A 105 2.39 -8.04 -7.23
N CYS A 106 1.07 -8.02 -6.94
CA CYS A 106 0.05 -7.64 -7.90
C CYS A 106 0.23 -6.20 -8.41
N LEU A 107 0.48 -5.26 -7.49
CA LEU A 107 0.72 -3.86 -7.83
C LEU A 107 1.96 -3.68 -8.71
N PHE A 108 3.12 -4.21 -8.28
CA PHE A 108 4.35 -4.05 -9.03
C PHE A 108 4.28 -4.75 -10.38
N GLY A 109 3.69 -5.94 -10.46
CA GLY A 109 3.49 -6.62 -11.74
C GLY A 109 2.61 -5.83 -12.72
N ALA A 110 1.59 -5.12 -12.23
CA ALA A 110 0.78 -4.25 -13.05
C ALA A 110 1.56 -3.00 -13.52
N LEU A 111 2.36 -2.37 -12.63
CA LEU A 111 3.19 -1.21 -13.00
C LEU A 111 4.27 -1.59 -14.03
N ASP A 112 4.92 -2.73 -13.84
CA ASP A 112 5.98 -3.22 -14.76
C ASP A 112 5.45 -3.51 -16.17
N ALA A 113 4.16 -3.82 -16.29
CA ALA A 113 3.51 -4.05 -17.58
C ALA A 113 3.09 -2.75 -18.31
N LEU A 114 3.09 -1.60 -17.63
CA LEU A 114 2.70 -0.32 -18.22
C LEU A 114 3.80 0.27 -19.10
N THR A 115 3.37 0.87 -20.18
CA THR A 115 4.21 1.72 -21.05
C THR A 115 3.87 3.20 -20.83
N PRO A 116 4.73 4.14 -21.25
CA PRO A 116 4.41 5.57 -21.23
C PRO A 116 3.12 5.93 -21.97
N ALA A 117 2.76 5.18 -23.00
CA ALA A 117 1.53 5.42 -23.77
C ALA A 117 0.26 5.09 -22.95
N ASP A 118 0.36 4.17 -22.01
CA ASP A 118 -0.77 3.76 -21.16
C ASP A 118 -1.13 4.80 -20.12
N LEU A 119 -0.24 5.73 -19.79
CA LEU A 119 -0.44 6.72 -18.71
C LEU A 119 -1.66 7.62 -18.95
N THR A 120 -2.03 7.84 -20.20
CA THR A 120 -3.20 8.63 -20.57
C THR A 120 -4.44 7.77 -20.88
N ALA A 121 -4.32 6.44 -20.82
CA ALA A 121 -5.45 5.54 -21.01
C ALA A 121 -6.51 5.76 -19.92
N THR A 122 -7.77 5.62 -20.30
CA THR A 122 -8.89 5.72 -19.36
C THR A 122 -9.05 4.41 -18.60
N VAL A 123 -8.98 4.48 -17.28
CA VAL A 123 -9.30 3.40 -16.34
C VAL A 123 -10.53 3.77 -15.51
N ARG A 124 -11.15 2.79 -14.87
CA ARG A 124 -12.34 3.01 -14.03
C ARG A 124 -12.08 2.57 -12.59
N ILE A 125 -12.63 3.32 -11.65
CA ILE A 125 -12.68 2.96 -10.24
C ILE A 125 -14.09 3.29 -9.74
N ARG A 126 -14.87 2.27 -9.38
CA ARG A 126 -16.29 2.41 -8.97
C ARG A 126 -17.14 3.12 -10.03
N GLY A 127 -16.90 2.83 -11.30
CA GLY A 127 -17.58 3.44 -12.42
C GLY A 127 -17.07 4.83 -12.82
N GLU A 128 -16.32 5.52 -11.95
CA GLU A 128 -15.70 6.81 -12.26
C GLU A 128 -14.48 6.65 -13.17
N GLN A 129 -14.28 7.58 -14.10
CA GLN A 129 -13.17 7.56 -15.05
C GLN A 129 -11.99 8.38 -14.55
N PHE A 130 -10.80 7.85 -14.74
CA PHE A 130 -9.50 8.49 -14.46
C PHE A 130 -8.56 8.19 -15.61
N SER A 131 -7.55 9.00 -15.84
CA SER A 131 -6.37 8.53 -16.55
C SER A 131 -5.61 7.51 -15.69
N ALA A 132 -4.86 6.61 -16.31
CA ALA A 132 -4.02 5.67 -15.57
C ALA A 132 -3.05 6.41 -14.63
N MET A 133 -2.49 7.53 -15.08
CA MET A 133 -1.62 8.38 -14.25
C MET A 133 -2.33 8.89 -12.99
N GLU A 134 -3.54 9.45 -13.12
CA GLU A 134 -4.34 9.92 -11.97
C GLU A 134 -4.66 8.77 -11.00
N ALA A 135 -5.04 7.62 -11.54
CA ALA A 135 -5.31 6.43 -10.72
C ALA A 135 -4.06 5.97 -9.95
N ILE A 136 -2.88 5.98 -10.58
CA ILE A 136 -1.60 5.66 -9.94
C ILE A 136 -1.29 6.62 -8.80
N VAL A 137 -1.37 7.93 -9.04
CA VAL A 137 -1.10 8.98 -8.02
C VAL A 137 -2.08 8.86 -6.86
N ARG A 138 -3.37 8.64 -7.14
CA ARG A 138 -4.40 8.42 -6.13
C ARG A 138 -4.10 7.20 -5.25
N GLN A 139 -3.64 6.10 -5.85
CA GLN A 139 -3.28 4.91 -5.07
C GLN A 139 -2.00 5.12 -4.26
N PHE A 140 -1.02 5.85 -4.80
CA PHE A 140 0.17 6.22 -4.03
C PHE A 140 -0.19 7.01 -2.76
N ASP A 141 -1.04 8.03 -2.85
CA ASP A 141 -1.53 8.81 -1.70
C ASP A 141 -2.24 7.91 -0.67
N HIS A 142 -3.15 7.05 -1.15
CA HIS A 142 -3.86 6.11 -0.29
C HIS A 142 -2.92 5.19 0.48
N TYR A 143 -1.93 4.59 -0.20
CA TYR A 143 -0.97 3.69 0.43
C TYR A 143 -0.03 4.44 1.38
N ALA A 144 0.46 5.61 0.99
CA ALA A 144 1.32 6.43 1.85
C ALA A 144 0.62 6.81 3.16
N SER A 145 -0.66 7.17 3.10
CA SER A 145 -1.49 7.49 4.27
C SER A 145 -1.61 6.31 5.22
N HIS A 146 -1.91 5.11 4.71
CA HIS A 146 -2.02 3.91 5.52
C HIS A 146 -0.67 3.40 6.06
N ILE A 147 0.41 3.53 5.28
CA ILE A 147 1.77 3.23 5.75
C ILE A 147 2.15 4.16 6.91
N GLY A 148 1.74 5.44 6.85
CA GLY A 148 1.89 6.37 7.97
C GLY A 148 1.19 5.88 9.24
N GLN A 149 0.00 5.29 9.14
CA GLN A 149 -0.72 4.69 10.27
C GLN A 149 0.04 3.48 10.84
N ILE A 150 0.53 2.57 9.99
CA ILE A 150 1.35 1.43 10.44
C ILE A 150 2.57 1.90 11.23
N VAL A 151 3.32 2.87 10.69
CA VAL A 151 4.53 3.41 11.33
C VAL A 151 4.19 4.09 12.65
N PHE A 152 3.11 4.87 12.70
CA PHE A 152 2.66 5.54 13.92
C PHE A 152 2.28 4.53 15.01
N LEU A 153 1.46 3.53 14.67
CA LEU A 153 1.03 2.49 15.59
C LEU A 153 2.22 1.67 16.12
N ALA A 154 3.08 1.19 15.21
CA ALA A 154 4.26 0.41 15.61
C ALA A 154 5.18 1.22 16.52
N LYS A 155 5.43 2.50 16.22
CA LYS A 155 6.21 3.40 17.06
C LYS A 155 5.56 3.63 18.43
N HIS A 156 4.24 3.77 18.49
CA HIS A 156 3.51 3.93 19.74
C HIS A 156 3.63 2.69 20.62
N LEU A 157 3.46 1.50 20.03
CA LEU A 157 3.50 0.22 20.73
C LEU A 157 4.92 -0.17 21.20
N GLU A 158 5.97 0.32 20.53
CA GLU A 158 7.38 0.01 20.79
C GLU A 158 8.17 1.22 21.29
N TRP A 159 7.54 2.23 21.87
CA TRP A 159 8.12 3.55 22.15
C TRP A 159 9.43 3.50 22.94
N GLU A 160 9.60 2.52 23.84
CA GLU A 160 10.81 2.38 24.67
C GLU A 160 12.03 1.90 23.89
N ARG A 161 11.81 1.05 22.88
CA ARG A 161 12.87 0.42 22.07
C ARG A 161 12.82 0.77 20.59
N TRP A 162 11.98 1.75 20.22
CA TRP A 162 11.82 2.18 18.84
C TRP A 162 13.10 2.71 18.23
N GLN A 163 13.50 2.13 17.11
CA GLN A 163 14.59 2.63 16.27
C GLN A 163 14.00 3.49 15.14
N SER A 164 14.52 4.72 15.00
CA SER A 164 14.00 5.65 13.96
C SER A 164 14.21 5.07 12.57
N LEU A 165 13.15 5.15 11.74
CA LEU A 165 13.17 4.75 10.33
C LEU A 165 13.64 5.87 9.39
N SER A 166 13.91 7.03 9.92
CA SER A 166 14.43 8.21 9.23
C SER A 166 15.55 8.85 10.04
N VAL A 167 15.94 10.08 9.73
CA VAL A 167 16.94 10.80 10.50
C VAL A 167 16.49 10.93 11.94
N PRO A 168 17.25 10.39 12.92
CA PRO A 168 16.86 10.44 14.33
C PRO A 168 16.90 11.89 14.84
N ARG A 169 15.99 12.20 15.77
CA ARG A 169 16.03 13.48 16.48
C ARG A 169 17.32 13.57 17.26
N ARG A 170 18.11 14.65 17.08
CA ARG A 170 19.26 14.92 17.93
C ARG A 170 18.74 15.16 19.35
N ARG A 171 19.11 14.30 20.30
CA ARG A 171 18.90 14.58 21.72
C ARG A 171 20.00 15.55 22.14
N GLN A 172 19.61 16.70 22.68
CA GLN A 172 20.52 17.62 23.35
C GLN A 172 20.94 17.04 24.69
#